data_d43ce893f3bc5c0951b8883eb0eeb712
#
_entry.id   d43ce893f3bc5c0951b8883eb0eeb712
#
_cell.length_a   1.000
_cell.length_b   1.000
_cell.length_c   1.000
_cell.angle_alpha   90.00
_cell.angle_beta   90.00
_cell.angle_gamma   90.00
#
_symmetry.space_group_name_H-M   'P 1'
#
loop_
_entity.id
_entity.type
_entity.pdbx_description
1 polymer ?
#
loop_
_entity_poly.entity_id
_entity_poly.type
_entity_poly.pdbx_seq_one_letter_code
_entity_poly.pdbx_strand_id
1 'polypeptide(L)'
;MMENKFNIFAELITKIVKNIHKELGPGFTESVYQGALAIELRRFDINYLKEMTFEIFYKKQVAGEGRLDFFINDKKIPNFIIETKSLSCLSDSSRSQITSYLLSAQLNSDKELQKTKYGALINWPGAIVNDNNLQLVXX
;
A
#
# COMPACT_ATOMS: atom_id res chain seq x y z
N MET A 1 2.19 -20.66 5.56
CA MET A 1 2.64 -20.60 4.17
C MET A 1 2.49 -19.20 3.62
N MET A 2 3.48 -18.78 2.83
CA MET A 2 3.48 -17.42 2.29
C MET A 2 2.25 -17.12 1.45
N GLU A 3 1.87 -18.04 0.57
CA GLU A 3 0.71 -17.80 -0.28
C GLU A 3 -0.57 -17.64 0.54
N ASN A 4 -0.71 -18.43 1.58
CA ASN A 4 -1.88 -18.31 2.44
C ASN A 4 -1.88 -16.96 3.15
N LYS A 5 -0.73 -16.51 3.61
CA LYS A 5 -0.65 -15.21 4.28
C LYS A 5 -0.93 -14.08 3.31
N PHE A 6 -0.44 -14.20 2.08
CA PHE A 6 -0.75 -13.20 1.06
C PHE A 6 -2.24 -13.13 0.79
N ASN A 7 -2.88 -14.30 0.62
CA ASN A 7 -4.30 -14.32 0.34
C ASN A 7 -5.11 -13.76 1.51
N ILE A 8 -4.68 -14.06 2.73
CA ILE A 8 -5.36 -13.52 3.91
C ILE A 8 -5.28 -12.00 3.90
N PHE A 9 -4.11 -11.44 3.61
CA PHE A 9 -3.99 -9.99 3.55
C PHE A 9 -4.81 -9.41 2.41
N ALA A 10 -4.80 -10.06 1.25
CA ALA A 10 -5.56 -9.56 0.10
C ALA A 10 -7.05 -9.48 0.45
N GLU A 11 -7.57 -10.50 1.09
CA GLU A 11 -8.96 -10.50 1.50
C GLU A 11 -9.23 -9.44 2.57
N LEU A 12 -8.30 -9.31 3.50
CA LEU A 12 -8.47 -8.34 4.57
C LEU A 12 -8.46 -6.91 4.02
N ILE A 13 -7.52 -6.58 3.16
CA ILE A 13 -7.45 -5.22 2.64
C ILE A 13 -8.68 -4.90 1.79
N THR A 14 -9.17 -5.89 1.05
CA THR A 14 -10.39 -5.70 0.28
C THR A 14 -11.56 -5.38 1.20
N LYS A 15 -11.69 -6.13 2.28
CA LYS A 15 -12.76 -5.90 3.24
C LYS A 15 -12.63 -4.53 3.90
N ILE A 16 -11.41 -4.16 4.28
CA ILE A 16 -11.17 -2.86 4.90
C ILE A 16 -11.57 -1.73 3.95
N VAL A 17 -11.15 -1.82 2.69
CA VAL A 17 -11.45 -0.77 1.71
C VAL A 17 -12.96 -0.66 1.51
N LYS A 18 -13.65 -1.78 1.41
CA LYS A 18 -15.10 -1.76 1.24
C LYS A 18 -15.79 -1.17 2.46
N ASN A 19 -15.32 -1.50 3.66
CA ASN A 19 -15.91 -0.95 4.88
C ASN A 19 -15.76 0.57 4.93
N ILE A 20 -14.57 1.05 4.60
CA ILE A 20 -14.32 2.48 4.62
C ILE A 20 -15.20 3.19 3.59
N HIS A 21 -15.26 2.64 2.40
CA HIS A 21 -16.05 3.24 1.33
C HIS A 21 -17.53 3.28 1.70
N LYS A 22 -18.02 2.19 2.26
CA LYS A 22 -19.42 2.11 2.65
C LYS A 22 -19.76 3.13 3.73
N GLU A 23 -18.87 3.28 4.71
CA GLU A 23 -19.19 4.15 5.84
C GLU A 23 -18.94 5.63 5.54
N LEU A 24 -17.85 5.94 4.85
CA LEU A 24 -17.52 7.33 4.56
C LEU A 24 -18.14 7.84 3.27
N GLY A 25 -18.25 6.98 2.26
CA GLY A 25 -18.72 7.42 0.97
C GLY A 25 -17.70 8.28 0.25
N PRO A 26 -18.12 8.85 -0.89
CA PRO A 26 -17.22 9.69 -1.68
C PRO A 26 -17.11 11.10 -1.13
N GLY A 27 -16.11 11.84 -1.61
CA GLY A 27 -16.08 13.28 -1.42
C GLY A 27 -15.09 13.80 -0.39
N PHE A 28 -14.42 12.92 0.34
CA PHE A 28 -13.43 13.39 1.28
C PHE A 28 -12.06 13.46 0.62
N THR A 29 -11.14 14.17 1.28
CA THR A 29 -9.77 14.22 0.80
C THR A 29 -9.06 12.90 1.04
N GLU A 30 -7.96 12.70 0.33
CA GLU A 30 -7.18 11.48 0.47
C GLU A 30 -6.76 11.25 1.92
N SER A 31 -6.41 12.32 2.65
CA SER A 31 -5.93 12.16 4.02
C SER A 31 -6.99 11.60 4.95
N VAL A 32 -8.26 11.90 4.69
CA VAL A 32 -9.33 11.32 5.51
C VAL A 32 -9.40 9.81 5.30
N TYR A 33 -9.31 9.38 4.05
CA TYR A 33 -9.33 7.94 3.77
C TYR A 33 -8.10 7.24 4.33
N GLN A 34 -6.95 7.91 4.28
CA GLN A 34 -5.76 7.34 4.89
C GLN A 34 -5.91 7.19 6.39
N GLY A 35 -6.54 8.17 7.03
CA GLY A 35 -6.82 8.07 8.45
C GLY A 35 -7.72 6.90 8.78
N ALA A 36 -8.76 6.70 7.96
CA ALA A 36 -9.65 5.56 8.15
C ALA A 36 -8.92 4.24 7.95
N LEU A 37 -8.02 4.18 6.96
CA LEU A 37 -7.25 2.97 6.73
C LEU A 37 -6.36 2.65 7.94
N ALA A 38 -5.73 3.68 8.50
CA ALA A 38 -4.90 3.47 9.69
C ALA A 38 -5.73 2.95 10.85
N ILE A 39 -6.93 3.49 11.04
CA ILE A 39 -7.81 3.02 12.11
C ILE A 39 -8.15 1.55 11.90
N GLU A 40 -8.50 1.17 10.67
CA GLU A 40 -8.85 -0.22 10.40
C GLU A 40 -7.67 -1.17 10.61
N LEU A 41 -6.47 -0.75 10.20
CA LEU A 41 -5.30 -1.58 10.42
C LEU A 41 -5.08 -1.82 11.91
N ARG A 42 -5.25 -0.78 12.73
CA ARG A 42 -5.14 -0.95 14.16
C ARG A 42 -6.24 -1.84 14.73
N ARG A 43 -7.47 -1.72 14.21
CA ARG A 43 -8.57 -2.57 14.67
C ARG A 43 -8.30 -4.04 14.38
N PHE A 44 -7.61 -4.34 13.29
CA PHE A 44 -7.25 -5.71 12.94
C PHE A 44 -5.89 -6.13 13.48
N ASP A 45 -5.28 -5.27 14.30
CA ASP A 45 -4.01 -5.55 14.97
C ASP A 45 -2.90 -5.84 13.98
N ILE A 46 -2.81 -5.02 12.93
CA ILE A 46 -1.79 -5.12 11.91
C ILE A 46 -0.77 -4.00 12.14
N ASN A 47 0.49 -4.38 12.27
CA ASN A 47 1.57 -3.40 12.42
C ASN A 47 1.83 -2.67 11.10
N TYR A 48 1.99 -1.36 11.17
CA TYR A 48 2.26 -0.57 9.97
C TYR A 48 3.06 0.67 10.35
N LEU A 49 3.72 1.22 9.36
CA LEU A 49 4.33 2.54 9.43
C LEU A 49 3.66 3.41 8.37
N LYS A 50 3.35 4.65 8.76
CA LYS A 50 2.68 5.58 7.86
C LYS A 50 3.65 6.67 7.42
N GLU A 51 3.60 7.00 6.14
CA GLU A 51 4.45 8.05 5.57
C GLU A 51 5.93 7.80 5.83
N MET A 52 6.35 6.59 5.51
CA MET A 52 7.72 6.16 5.73
C MET A 52 8.59 6.56 4.54
N THR A 53 9.67 7.30 4.81
CA THR A 53 10.64 7.61 3.77
C THR A 53 11.66 6.50 3.67
N PHE A 54 12.20 6.32 2.47
CA PHE A 54 13.24 5.32 2.26
C PHE A 54 14.18 5.83 1.18
N GLU A 55 15.43 5.41 1.30
CA GLU A 55 16.46 5.79 0.34
C GLU A 55 16.34 4.96 -0.92
N ILE A 56 16.50 5.63 -2.05
CA ILE A 56 16.50 4.98 -3.35
C ILE A 56 17.94 4.94 -3.82
N PHE A 57 18.42 3.75 -4.13
CA PHE A 57 19.81 3.52 -4.47
C PHE A 57 19.99 3.33 -5.98
N TYR A 58 21.07 3.86 -6.48
CA TYR A 58 21.53 3.63 -7.84
C TYR A 58 23.01 3.28 -7.78
N LYS A 59 23.34 2.10 -8.25
CA LYS A 59 24.72 1.60 -8.21
C LYS A 59 25.31 1.72 -6.80
N LYS A 60 24.50 1.32 -5.83
CA LYS A 60 24.86 1.25 -4.41
C LYS A 60 25.09 2.61 -3.76
N GLN A 61 24.69 3.67 -4.42
CA GLN A 61 24.77 5.01 -3.85
C GLN A 61 23.37 5.61 -3.78
N VAL A 62 23.13 6.45 -2.79
CA VAL A 62 21.83 7.06 -2.63
C VAL A 62 21.58 8.06 -3.75
N ALA A 63 20.57 7.81 -4.55
CA ALA A 63 20.19 8.71 -5.64
C ALA A 63 19.06 9.65 -5.23
N GLY A 64 18.29 9.29 -4.23
CA GLY A 64 17.18 10.11 -3.80
C GLY A 64 16.38 9.41 -2.74
N GLU A 65 15.18 9.91 -2.50
CA GLU A 65 14.26 9.34 -1.51
C GLU A 65 12.88 9.15 -2.11
N GLY A 66 12.21 8.09 -1.64
CA GLY A 66 10.80 7.92 -1.87
C GLY A 66 10.04 7.96 -0.56
N ARG A 67 8.73 8.04 -0.63
CA ARG A 67 7.90 7.98 0.56
C ARG A 67 6.73 7.04 0.31
N LEU A 68 6.61 6.07 1.20
CA LEU A 68 5.52 5.11 1.16
C LEU A 68 4.38 5.64 2.02
N ASP A 69 3.16 5.58 1.48
CA ASP A 69 2.00 5.98 2.30
C ASP A 69 1.86 5.08 3.50
N PHE A 70 1.95 3.76 3.28
CA PHE A 70 1.94 2.79 4.36
C PHE A 70 2.92 1.67 4.04
N PHE A 71 3.60 1.22 5.06
CA PHE A 71 4.45 0.03 4.99
C PHE A 71 3.94 -0.96 6.02
N ILE A 72 3.47 -2.10 5.55
CA ILE A 72 2.95 -3.15 6.42
C ILE A 72 4.11 -4.05 6.80
N ASN A 73 4.42 -4.09 8.08
CA ASN A 73 5.51 -4.89 8.60
C ASN A 73 4.99 -5.66 9.81
N ASP A 74 4.35 -6.79 9.53
CA ASP A 74 3.66 -7.57 10.54
C ASP A 74 4.05 -9.03 10.40
N LYS A 75 4.26 -9.69 11.53
CA LYS A 75 4.71 -11.07 11.51
C LYS A 75 3.67 -12.03 10.95
N LYS A 76 2.41 -11.64 10.97
CA LYS A 76 1.33 -12.53 10.55
C LYS A 76 1.15 -12.61 9.05
N ILE A 77 1.67 -11.65 8.31
CA ILE A 77 1.46 -11.56 6.86
C ILE A 77 2.76 -11.10 6.21
N PRO A 78 2.92 -11.32 4.90
CA PRO A 78 4.09 -10.78 4.22
C PRO A 78 4.11 -9.26 4.28
N ASN A 79 5.29 -8.69 4.14
CA ASN A 79 5.40 -7.23 4.08
C ASN A 79 4.70 -6.71 2.83
N PHE A 80 4.08 -5.55 2.97
CA PHE A 80 3.38 -4.89 1.87
C PHE A 80 3.69 -3.41 1.88
N ILE A 81 3.75 -2.83 0.69
CA ILE A 81 3.68 -1.39 0.48
C ILE A 81 2.24 -1.05 0.11
N ILE A 82 1.67 -0.02 0.72
CA ILE A 82 0.36 0.47 0.31
C ILE A 82 0.50 1.90 -0.16
N GLU A 83 0.02 2.18 -1.37
CA GLU A 83 -0.05 3.53 -1.92
C GLU A 83 -1.51 3.88 -2.14
N THR A 84 -1.86 5.11 -1.79
CA THR A 84 -3.24 5.56 -1.91
C THR A 84 -3.31 6.75 -2.84
N LYS A 85 -4.42 6.86 -3.53
CA LYS A 85 -4.72 7.96 -4.43
C LYS A 85 -6.17 8.38 -4.28
N SER A 86 -6.48 9.57 -4.74
CA SER A 86 -7.87 10.03 -4.81
C SER A 86 -8.08 10.69 -6.15
N LEU A 87 -8.16 9.87 -7.18
CA LEU A 87 -8.22 10.29 -8.57
C LEU A 87 -9.50 9.81 -9.21
N SER A 88 -9.90 10.46 -10.31
CA SER A 88 -11.07 9.99 -11.04
C SER A 88 -10.83 8.58 -11.60
N CYS A 89 -9.59 8.28 -11.98
CA CYS A 89 -9.19 6.92 -12.32
C CYS A 89 -7.69 6.78 -12.12
N LEU A 90 -7.25 5.55 -11.93
CA LEU A 90 -5.83 5.30 -11.79
C LEU A 90 -5.17 5.36 -13.15
N SER A 91 -4.00 5.97 -13.18
CA SER A 91 -3.21 6.11 -14.39
C SER A 91 -2.11 5.06 -14.44
N ASP A 92 -1.50 4.94 -15.61
CA ASP A 92 -0.32 4.08 -15.73
C ASP A 92 0.82 4.58 -14.86
N SER A 93 0.94 5.89 -14.66
CA SER A 93 2.01 6.40 -13.82
C SER A 93 1.81 6.03 -12.37
N SER A 94 0.56 5.90 -11.90
CA SER A 94 0.32 5.43 -10.54
C SER A 94 0.80 3.99 -10.37
N ARG A 95 0.50 3.14 -11.35
CA ARG A 95 0.96 1.76 -11.30
C ARG A 95 2.48 1.66 -11.40
N SER A 96 3.07 2.49 -12.26
CA SER A 96 4.52 2.50 -12.40
C SER A 96 5.20 2.91 -11.12
N GLN A 97 4.63 3.87 -10.39
CA GLN A 97 5.24 4.33 -9.16
C GLN A 97 5.31 3.21 -8.13
N ILE A 98 4.22 2.47 -7.92
CA ILE A 98 4.26 1.44 -6.90
C ILE A 98 5.19 0.30 -7.30
N THR A 99 5.23 -0.04 -8.58
CA THR A 99 6.16 -1.05 -9.06
C THR A 99 7.61 -0.60 -8.85
N SER A 100 7.91 0.64 -9.19
CA SER A 100 9.25 1.18 -9.01
C SER A 100 9.65 1.21 -7.55
N TYR A 101 8.72 1.57 -6.68
CA TYR A 101 9.01 1.57 -5.25
C TYR A 101 9.29 0.16 -4.73
N LEU A 102 8.55 -0.84 -5.20
CA LEU A 102 8.83 -2.22 -4.80
C LEU A 102 10.22 -2.65 -5.24
N LEU A 103 10.57 -2.35 -6.48
CA LEU A 103 11.89 -2.72 -6.97
C LEU A 103 12.99 -1.99 -6.21
N SER A 104 12.76 -0.71 -5.91
CA SER A 104 13.74 0.06 -5.13
C SER A 104 13.87 -0.46 -3.72
N ALA A 105 12.77 -0.89 -3.12
CA ALA A 105 12.81 -1.44 -1.78
C ALA A 105 13.71 -2.68 -1.75
N GLN A 106 13.66 -3.49 -2.79
CA GLN A 106 14.46 -4.71 -2.84
C GLN A 106 15.94 -4.41 -3.00
N LEU A 107 16.31 -3.22 -3.45
CA LEU A 107 17.70 -2.79 -3.55
C LEU A 107 18.16 -2.01 -2.31
N ASN A 108 17.28 -1.81 -1.36
CA ASN A 108 17.60 -1.04 -0.17
C ASN A 108 18.44 -1.87 0.80
N SER A 109 19.14 -1.18 1.69
CA SER A 109 19.94 -1.86 2.70
C SER A 109 19.13 -2.33 3.90
N ASP A 110 17.92 -1.80 4.07
CA ASP A 110 17.03 -2.21 5.16
C ASP A 110 16.46 -3.58 4.87
N LYS A 111 16.62 -4.52 5.80
CA LYS A 111 16.25 -5.90 5.53
C LYS A 111 14.75 -6.10 5.39
N GLU A 112 13.95 -5.31 6.09
CA GLU A 112 12.51 -5.44 5.95
C GLU A 112 12.05 -4.94 4.59
N LEU A 113 12.67 -3.87 4.09
CA LEU A 113 12.37 -3.41 2.74
C LEU A 113 12.86 -4.41 1.69
N GLN A 114 14.07 -4.96 1.89
CA GLN A 114 14.63 -5.89 0.92
C GLN A 114 13.70 -7.07 0.63
N LYS A 115 13.03 -7.57 1.64
CA LYS A 115 12.20 -8.77 1.45
C LYS A 115 10.77 -8.46 1.05
N THR A 116 10.46 -7.19 0.80
CA THR A 116 9.10 -6.78 0.45
C THR A 116 8.85 -6.97 -1.03
N LYS A 117 7.87 -7.78 -1.37
CA LYS A 117 7.58 -8.14 -2.77
C LYS A 117 6.18 -7.74 -3.20
N TYR A 118 5.35 -7.26 -2.28
CA TYR A 118 3.94 -7.06 -2.58
C TYR A 118 3.53 -5.62 -2.30
N GLY A 119 2.57 -5.16 -3.09
CA GLY A 119 2.04 -3.83 -2.89
C GLY A 119 0.55 -3.81 -3.14
N ALA A 120 -0.11 -2.82 -2.58
CA ALA A 120 -1.51 -2.55 -2.82
C ALA A 120 -1.66 -1.10 -3.21
N LEU A 121 -2.32 -0.88 -4.33
CA LEU A 121 -2.62 0.46 -4.82
C LEU A 121 -4.11 0.68 -4.63
N ILE A 122 -4.48 1.67 -3.82
CA ILE A 122 -5.87 1.93 -3.47
C ILE A 122 -6.24 3.32 -3.96
N ASN A 123 -7.29 3.38 -4.77
CA ASN A 123 -7.83 4.66 -5.24
C ASN A 123 -9.19 4.88 -4.60
N TRP A 124 -9.38 6.06 -4.03
CA TRP A 124 -10.63 6.41 -3.37
C TRP A 124 -11.43 7.33 -4.30
N PRO A 125 -12.06 6.77 -5.35
CA PRO A 125 -12.52 7.64 -6.43
C PRO A 125 -13.90 8.22 -6.24
N GLY A 126 -14.78 7.59 -5.61
CA GLY A 126 -16.13 8.08 -5.56
C GLY A 126 -17.03 7.03 -4.96
N ALA A 127 -18.15 6.77 -5.61
CA ALA A 127 -19.17 5.97 -4.97
C ALA A 127 -18.89 4.48 -4.95
N ILE A 128 -18.03 3.97 -5.83
CA ILE A 128 -17.90 2.53 -6.00
C ILE A 128 -16.46 2.09 -5.93
N VAL A 129 -16.18 1.11 -5.08
CA VAL A 129 -14.89 0.42 -5.06
C VAL A 129 -14.98 -0.78 -5.99
N ASN A 130 -14.07 -0.88 -6.93
CA ASN A 130 -14.04 -1.99 -7.87
C ASN A 130 -12.59 -2.40 -8.11
N ASP A 131 -12.40 -3.42 -8.92
CA ASP A 131 -11.07 -3.99 -9.13
C ASP A 131 -10.10 -3.01 -9.78
N ASN A 132 -10.62 -2.00 -10.48
CA ASN A 132 -9.72 -0.99 -11.05
C ASN A 132 -9.20 -0.03 -10.00
N ASN A 133 -9.85 0.05 -8.86
CA ASN A 133 -9.49 0.99 -7.81
C ASN A 133 -8.80 0.33 -6.63
N LEU A 134 -8.68 -0.98 -6.64
CA LEU A 134 -7.88 -1.69 -5.66
C LEU A 134 -7.08 -2.74 -6.42
N GLN A 135 -5.77 -2.54 -6.52
CA GLN A 135 -4.91 -3.41 -7.29
C GLN A 135 -3.78 -3.93 -6.41
N LEU A 136 -3.54 -5.23 -6.46
CA LEU A 136 -2.43 -5.86 -5.76
C LEU A 136 -1.33 -6.15 -6.77
N VAL A 137 -0.11 -5.89 -6.37
CA VAL A 137 1.03 -5.94 -7.26
C VAL A 137 2.08 -6.87 -6.68
N UNK A 138 2.70 -7.62 -7.43
CA UNK A 138 3.77 -8.49 -7.02
C UNK A 138 4.94 -8.25 -7.91
N UNK A 139 5.85 -8.14 -7.36
CA UNK A 139 7.00 -7.85 -8.07
C UNK A 139 8.14 -8.52 -7.60
#